data_0c4ec96f5bcf0d75f55bebf7b6d35412
#
_entry.id   0c4ec96f5bcf0d75f55bebf7b6d35412
#
_cell.length_a   1.000
_cell.length_b   1.000
_cell.length_c   1.000
_cell.angle_alpha   90.00
_cell.angle_beta   90.00
_cell.angle_gamma   90.00
#
_symmetry.space_group_name_H-M   'P 1'
#
loop_
_entity.id
_entity.type
_entity.pdbx_description
1 polymer ?
#
loop_
_entity_poly.entity_id
_entity_poly.type
_entity_poly.pdbx_seq_one_letter_code
_entity_poly.pdbx_strand_id
1 'polypeptide(L)'
;MNPTKVETMEQMISSYPIQCIGTAKGYQRTGEADEVLKKEAVNLAEKADVVIYCFGLDELSESEGLDRTHMRIPQNQVELLEAMAKVNSNIVGVLSAGSAVEMPWHSCCKALLHGYLGGQASAGAMLDVLTGKANPSGRLSETYPVRYEDTPAFKYFPSTERNSEYRESLFVGYRYYDTSKVRVQYPFGYGLSYTSFEYSDLRVTADGVEFVLTNTGKMDGAE
;
A
#
# COMPACT_ATOMS: atom_id res chain seq x y z
N MET A 1 18.03 -1.24 8.57
CA MET A 1 19.06 -1.21 7.50
C MET A 1 19.32 0.24 7.13
N ASN A 2 20.57 0.69 7.12
CA ASN A 2 20.91 2.06 6.75
C ASN A 2 21.33 2.07 5.28
N PRO A 3 20.51 2.60 4.35
CA PRO A 3 20.87 2.66 2.94
C PRO A 3 22.03 3.64 2.73
N THR A 4 22.87 3.37 1.72
CA THR A 4 23.98 4.26 1.37
C THR A 4 23.50 5.53 0.67
N LYS A 5 22.33 5.48 0.02
CA LYS A 5 21.65 6.59 -0.63
C LYS A 5 20.14 6.34 -0.59
N VAL A 6 19.37 7.37 -0.35
CA VAL A 6 17.89 7.33 -0.43
C VAL A 6 17.45 8.38 -1.44
N GLU A 7 16.65 7.98 -2.40
CA GLU A 7 15.92 8.89 -3.29
C GLU A 7 14.57 9.25 -2.66
N THR A 8 14.24 10.53 -2.63
CA THR A 8 12.93 11.00 -2.17
C THR A 8 12.05 11.41 -3.34
N MET A 9 10.72 11.36 -3.17
CA MET A 9 9.78 11.83 -4.19
C MET A 9 10.06 13.27 -4.59
N GLU A 10 10.33 14.15 -3.62
CA GLU A 10 10.66 15.55 -3.83
C GLU A 10 11.89 15.75 -4.72
N GLN A 11 12.94 14.94 -4.52
CA GLN A 11 14.16 15.00 -5.33
C GLN A 11 13.94 14.50 -6.75
N MET A 12 13.17 13.44 -6.90
CA MET A 12 13.02 12.73 -8.18
C MET A 12 11.96 13.33 -9.08
N ILE A 13 10.93 13.98 -8.54
CA ILE A 13 9.75 14.43 -9.30
C ILE A 13 10.10 15.38 -10.46
N SER A 14 11.14 16.18 -10.30
CA SER A 14 11.61 17.10 -11.36
C SER A 14 12.18 16.41 -12.60
N SER A 15 12.52 15.12 -12.49
CA SER A 15 13.01 14.30 -13.60
C SER A 15 11.89 13.66 -14.43
N TYR A 16 10.63 13.92 -14.07
CA TYR A 16 9.45 13.37 -14.73
C TYR A 16 8.60 14.48 -15.37
N PRO A 17 7.75 14.16 -16.36
CA PRO A 17 6.90 15.13 -17.04
C PRO A 17 5.71 15.55 -16.15
N ILE A 18 6.01 15.99 -14.93
CA ILE A 18 5.07 16.45 -13.92
C ILE A 18 5.42 17.89 -13.55
N GLN A 19 4.43 18.77 -13.66
CA GLN A 19 4.58 20.15 -13.15
C GLN A 19 4.32 20.12 -11.63
N CYS A 20 5.38 20.02 -10.85
CA CYS A 20 5.30 20.11 -9.39
C CYS A 20 5.11 21.58 -8.97
N ILE A 21 3.96 21.89 -8.37
CA ILE A 21 3.65 23.24 -7.88
C ILE A 21 4.18 23.50 -6.48
N GLY A 22 4.66 22.47 -5.79
CA GLY A 22 5.25 22.56 -4.46
C GLY A 22 5.22 21.24 -3.72
N THR A 23 5.93 21.21 -2.59
CA THR A 23 5.96 20.10 -1.63
C THR A 23 5.66 20.63 -0.24
N ALA A 24 5.03 19.79 0.59
CA ALA A 24 4.72 20.10 1.98
C ALA A 24 5.04 18.89 2.86
N LYS A 25 5.62 19.10 4.02
CA LYS A 25 5.90 18.03 4.97
C LYS A 25 4.63 17.34 5.48
N GLY A 26 3.60 18.12 5.77
CA GLY A 26 2.26 17.67 6.10
C GLY A 26 2.04 17.12 7.51
N TYR A 27 2.94 16.28 8.02
CA TYR A 27 2.80 15.64 9.33
C TYR A 27 4.16 15.39 10.01
N GLN A 28 4.13 15.18 11.33
CA GLN A 28 5.29 14.76 12.10
C GLN A 28 5.40 13.22 12.10
N ARG A 29 6.62 12.69 11.94
CA ARG A 29 6.91 11.24 12.00
C ARG A 29 6.58 10.61 13.34
N THR A 30 6.71 11.37 14.40
CA THR A 30 6.42 10.94 15.79
C THR A 30 4.94 10.67 16.05
N GLY A 31 4.06 10.95 15.07
CA GLY A 31 2.61 10.78 15.21
C GLY A 31 1.89 11.94 15.87
N GLU A 32 2.62 12.95 16.34
CA GLU A 32 2.06 14.14 16.97
C GLU A 32 1.29 15.01 15.96
N ALA A 33 0.21 15.61 16.42
CA ALA A 33 -0.53 16.58 15.63
C ALA A 33 0.28 17.87 15.43
N ASP A 34 0.28 18.39 14.21
CA ASP A 34 0.92 19.65 13.87
C ASP A 34 0.01 20.43 12.90
N GLU A 35 -0.76 21.35 13.45
CA GLU A 35 -1.75 22.11 12.69
C GLU A 35 -1.11 23.08 11.67
N VAL A 36 0.15 23.48 11.87
CA VAL A 36 0.87 24.34 10.91
C VAL A 36 1.22 23.53 9.66
N LEU A 37 1.84 22.37 9.83
CA LEU A 37 2.19 21.48 8.73
C LEU A 37 0.94 20.99 7.99
N LYS A 38 -0.11 20.63 8.72
CA LYS A 38 -1.38 20.19 8.15
C LYS A 38 -2.02 21.29 7.30
N LYS A 39 -2.09 22.51 7.81
CA LYS A 39 -2.65 23.66 7.09
C LYS A 39 -1.87 24.00 5.83
N GLU A 40 -0.54 23.96 5.89
CA GLU A 40 0.34 24.17 4.73
C GLU A 40 0.03 23.14 3.63
N ALA A 41 -0.02 21.84 3.98
CA ALA A 41 -0.30 20.76 3.03
C ALA A 41 -1.72 20.88 2.44
N VAL A 42 -2.74 21.20 3.24
CA VAL A 42 -4.12 21.39 2.76
C VAL A 42 -4.22 22.57 1.80
N ASN A 43 -3.57 23.70 2.12
CA ASN A 43 -3.55 24.88 1.24
C ASN A 43 -2.84 24.61 -0.10
N LEU A 44 -1.82 23.75 -0.10
CA LEU A 44 -1.16 23.33 -1.33
C LEU A 44 -2.03 22.36 -2.13
N ALA A 45 -2.67 21.40 -1.44
CA ALA A 45 -3.59 20.44 -2.05
C ALA A 45 -4.77 21.10 -2.76
N GLU A 46 -5.32 22.19 -2.20
CA GLU A 46 -6.42 22.97 -2.81
C GLU A 46 -6.06 23.56 -4.17
N LYS A 47 -4.76 23.84 -4.40
CA LYS A 47 -4.26 24.48 -5.63
C LYS A 47 -3.79 23.48 -6.68
N ALA A 48 -3.66 22.22 -6.32
CA ALA A 48 -3.12 21.16 -7.17
C ALA A 48 -4.23 20.50 -8.00
N ASP A 49 -3.93 20.13 -9.24
CA ASP A 49 -4.81 19.28 -10.03
C ASP A 49 -4.82 17.85 -9.49
N VAL A 50 -3.67 17.38 -8.98
CA VAL A 50 -3.46 16.05 -8.39
C VAL A 50 -2.55 16.19 -7.17
N VAL A 51 -2.88 15.51 -6.10
CA VAL A 51 -2.04 15.37 -4.91
C VAL A 51 -1.40 13.99 -4.90
N ILE A 52 -0.06 13.92 -4.84
CA ILE A 52 0.66 12.69 -4.53
C ILE A 52 0.94 12.69 -3.03
N TYR A 53 0.25 11.82 -2.31
CA TYR A 53 0.36 11.72 -0.86
C TYR A 53 1.19 10.52 -0.44
N CYS A 54 2.41 10.76 0.07
CA CYS A 54 3.32 9.73 0.57
C CYS A 54 3.11 9.53 2.06
N PHE A 55 2.79 8.32 2.49
CA PHE A 55 2.46 7.99 3.88
C PHE A 55 2.65 6.50 4.18
N GLY A 56 2.48 6.12 5.44
CA GLY A 56 2.57 4.71 5.83
C GLY A 56 3.29 4.50 7.16
N LEU A 57 3.97 3.37 7.27
CA LEU A 57 4.74 2.97 8.44
C LEU A 57 6.23 3.27 8.23
N ASP A 58 6.89 3.65 9.30
CA ASP A 58 8.33 3.83 9.35
C ASP A 58 8.94 2.98 10.49
N GLU A 59 10.23 3.11 10.73
CA GLU A 59 10.94 2.34 11.75
C GLU A 59 10.47 2.61 13.20
N LEU A 60 9.70 3.66 13.44
CA LEU A 60 9.08 3.93 14.75
C LEU A 60 7.82 3.09 14.94
N SER A 61 7.16 2.72 13.85
CA SER A 61 5.92 1.97 13.82
C SER A 61 6.12 0.49 13.47
N GLU A 62 7.17 0.17 12.72
CA GLU A 62 7.44 -1.16 12.18
C GLU A 62 8.95 -1.42 12.18
N SER A 63 9.42 -2.26 13.10
CA SER A 63 10.84 -2.55 13.29
C SER A 63 11.04 -4.00 13.74
N GLU A 64 12.19 -4.59 13.40
CA GLU A 64 12.59 -5.89 13.89
C GLU A 64 12.63 -5.93 15.42
N GLY A 65 12.04 -6.96 16.02
CA GLY A 65 11.96 -7.12 17.47
C GLY A 65 10.90 -6.27 18.17
N LEU A 66 10.03 -5.60 17.40
CA LEU A 66 8.93 -4.81 17.93
C LEU A 66 7.60 -5.37 17.41
N ASP A 67 6.77 -5.87 18.33
CA ASP A 67 5.43 -6.35 18.01
C ASP A 67 4.45 -5.18 17.85
N ARG A 68 3.77 -5.13 16.72
CA ARG A 68 2.69 -4.17 16.50
C ARG A 68 1.44 -4.60 17.28
N THR A 69 0.85 -3.65 18.00
CA THR A 69 -0.38 -3.88 18.78
C THR A 69 -1.66 -3.62 17.98
N HIS A 70 -1.54 -3.10 16.76
CA HIS A 70 -2.63 -2.80 15.85
C HIS A 70 -2.11 -2.72 14.40
N MET A 71 -3.03 -2.76 13.42
CA MET A 71 -2.71 -2.66 11.99
C MET A 71 -2.95 -1.25 11.41
N ARG A 72 -3.08 -0.23 12.23
CA ARG A 72 -3.34 1.14 11.79
C ARG A 72 -2.06 1.87 11.44
N ILE A 73 -2.15 2.78 10.46
CA ILE A 73 -1.13 3.81 10.24
C ILE A 73 -1.27 4.94 11.28
N PRO A 74 -0.26 5.79 11.48
CA PRO A 74 -0.34 6.92 12.42
C PRO A 74 -1.55 7.81 12.16
N GLN A 75 -2.26 8.19 13.22
CA GLN A 75 -3.52 8.90 13.13
C GLN A 75 -3.38 10.30 12.49
N ASN A 76 -2.28 11.00 12.73
CA ASN A 76 -2.01 12.31 12.13
C ASN A 76 -1.91 12.24 10.59
N GLN A 77 -1.45 11.12 10.04
CA GLN A 77 -1.42 10.89 8.59
C GLN A 77 -2.85 10.70 8.02
N VAL A 78 -3.70 9.97 8.75
CA VAL A 78 -5.11 9.78 8.36
C VAL A 78 -5.86 11.11 8.39
N GLU A 79 -5.71 11.89 9.45
CA GLU A 79 -6.35 13.20 9.61
C GLU A 79 -5.91 14.20 8.54
N LEU A 80 -4.64 14.16 8.13
CA LEU A 80 -4.17 14.97 7.01
C LEU A 80 -4.83 14.53 5.70
N LEU A 81 -4.86 13.23 5.40
CA LEU A 81 -5.48 12.68 4.21
C LEU A 81 -6.96 13.08 4.12
N GLU A 82 -7.71 12.91 5.22
CA GLU A 82 -9.11 13.29 5.30
C GLU A 82 -9.32 14.82 5.13
N ALA A 83 -8.40 15.63 5.65
CA ALA A 83 -8.46 17.09 5.48
C ALA A 83 -8.19 17.49 4.03
N MET A 84 -7.20 16.90 3.37
CA MET A 84 -6.91 17.13 1.95
C MET A 84 -8.05 16.65 1.04
N ALA A 85 -8.69 15.52 1.36
CA ALA A 85 -9.80 14.97 0.58
C ALA A 85 -11.04 15.90 0.55
N LYS A 86 -11.18 16.79 1.54
CA LYS A 86 -12.26 17.79 1.56
C LYS A 86 -12.06 18.93 0.55
N VAL A 87 -10.83 19.20 0.14
CA VAL A 87 -10.47 20.29 -0.78
C VAL A 87 -10.01 19.80 -2.15
N ASN A 88 -9.57 18.55 -2.25
CA ASN A 88 -9.13 17.96 -3.51
C ASN A 88 -9.54 16.48 -3.58
N SER A 89 -10.33 16.10 -4.58
CA SER A 89 -10.77 14.72 -4.79
C SER A 89 -9.80 13.87 -5.61
N ASN A 90 -8.72 14.44 -6.13
CA ASN A 90 -7.72 13.77 -6.96
C ASN A 90 -6.46 13.44 -6.14
N ILE A 91 -6.62 12.65 -5.09
CA ILE A 91 -5.49 12.21 -4.26
C ILE A 91 -5.03 10.83 -4.73
N VAL A 92 -3.75 10.73 -5.04
CA VAL A 92 -3.05 9.47 -5.28
C VAL A 92 -2.21 9.14 -4.05
N GLY A 93 -2.62 8.12 -3.32
CA GLY A 93 -1.87 7.64 -2.16
C GLY A 93 -0.68 6.78 -2.59
N VAL A 94 0.49 7.05 -2.03
CA VAL A 94 1.69 6.21 -2.13
C VAL A 94 1.98 5.68 -0.73
N LEU A 95 1.55 4.44 -0.50
CA LEU A 95 1.66 3.78 0.80
C LEU A 95 2.99 3.00 0.90
N SER A 96 3.73 3.24 1.97
CA SER A 96 4.91 2.45 2.35
C SER A 96 4.64 1.74 3.66
N ALA A 97 4.65 0.41 3.64
CA ALA A 97 4.50 -0.44 4.82
C ALA A 97 5.06 -1.83 4.48
N GLY A 98 5.70 -2.50 5.43
CA GLY A 98 6.24 -3.85 5.23
C GLY A 98 5.20 -4.95 5.36
N SER A 99 4.04 -4.64 5.92
CA SER A 99 2.93 -5.57 6.17
C SER A 99 1.57 -4.92 5.98
N ALA A 100 0.51 -5.72 6.02
CA ALA A 100 -0.86 -5.25 5.87
C ALA A 100 -1.23 -4.18 6.91
N VAL A 101 -2.01 -3.19 6.48
CA VAL A 101 -2.58 -2.13 7.32
C VAL A 101 -4.10 -2.03 7.13
N GLU A 102 -4.79 -1.60 8.17
CA GLU A 102 -6.20 -1.22 8.06
C GLU A 102 -6.36 0.04 7.22
N MET A 103 -7.34 0.06 6.32
CA MET A 103 -7.53 1.14 5.36
C MET A 103 -8.93 1.77 5.41
N PRO A 104 -9.45 2.20 6.56
CA PRO A 104 -10.76 2.85 6.62
C PRO A 104 -10.81 4.14 5.80
N TRP A 105 -9.66 4.75 5.57
CA TRP A 105 -9.42 5.97 4.82
C TRP A 105 -9.29 5.76 3.29
N HIS A 106 -9.34 4.52 2.78
CA HIS A 106 -9.04 4.22 1.37
C HIS A 106 -9.92 5.01 0.37
N SER A 107 -11.16 5.34 0.75
CA SER A 107 -12.08 6.13 -0.08
C SER A 107 -11.65 7.60 -0.26
N CYS A 108 -10.70 8.10 0.53
CA CYS A 108 -10.10 9.42 0.34
C CYS A 108 -9.12 9.46 -0.83
N CYS A 109 -8.63 8.31 -1.27
CA CYS A 109 -7.72 8.20 -2.41
C CYS A 109 -8.47 7.78 -3.67
N LYS A 110 -8.24 8.47 -4.77
CA LYS A 110 -8.73 8.08 -6.10
C LYS A 110 -7.95 6.90 -6.68
N ALA A 111 -6.67 6.82 -6.33
CA ALA A 111 -5.79 5.69 -6.61
C ALA A 111 -4.85 5.45 -5.43
N LEU A 112 -4.45 4.22 -5.24
CA LEU A 112 -3.52 3.82 -4.18
C LEU A 112 -2.43 2.94 -4.79
N LEU A 113 -1.17 3.38 -4.63
CA LEU A 113 0.01 2.63 -5.00
C LEU A 113 0.70 2.15 -3.72
N HIS A 114 0.83 0.84 -3.56
CA HIS A 114 1.51 0.26 -2.41
C HIS A 114 2.94 -0.10 -2.78
N GLY A 115 3.91 0.61 -2.19
CA GLY A 115 5.33 0.48 -2.49
C GLY A 115 6.06 -0.51 -1.59
N TYR A 116 5.41 -1.07 -0.59
CA TYR A 116 6.06 -1.89 0.44
C TYR A 116 7.33 -1.21 0.99
N LEU A 117 8.46 -1.94 1.05
CA LEU A 117 9.77 -1.43 1.44
C LEU A 117 10.68 -1.38 0.21
N GLY A 118 10.51 -0.35 -0.61
CA GLY A 118 11.08 -0.29 -1.96
C GLY A 118 12.60 -0.02 -2.06
N GLY A 119 13.30 0.17 -0.94
CA GLY A 119 14.75 0.38 -0.92
C GLY A 119 15.19 1.75 -1.48
N GLN A 120 16.42 1.80 -1.97
CA GLN A 120 17.10 3.06 -2.35
C GLN A 120 16.45 3.80 -3.52
N ALA A 121 15.97 3.07 -4.52
CA ALA A 121 15.39 3.61 -5.75
C ALA A 121 13.84 3.64 -5.73
N SER A 122 13.23 3.54 -4.55
CA SER A 122 11.78 3.43 -4.40
C SER A 122 11.03 4.62 -5.01
N ALA A 123 11.51 5.84 -4.79
CA ALA A 123 10.84 7.03 -5.30
C ALA A 123 10.80 7.06 -6.84
N GLY A 124 11.90 6.75 -7.50
CA GLY A 124 11.96 6.64 -8.96
C GLY A 124 11.02 5.56 -9.48
N ALA A 125 11.03 4.38 -8.87
CA ALA A 125 10.16 3.27 -9.25
C ALA A 125 8.65 3.63 -9.09
N MET A 126 8.27 4.29 -8.00
CA MET A 126 6.90 4.77 -7.82
C MET A 126 6.50 5.80 -8.87
N LEU A 127 7.38 6.74 -9.18
CA LEU A 127 7.14 7.74 -10.24
C LEU A 127 7.06 7.11 -11.64
N ASP A 128 7.84 6.09 -11.94
CA ASP A 128 7.74 5.33 -13.19
C ASP A 128 6.33 4.71 -13.35
N VAL A 129 5.78 4.16 -12.27
CA VAL A 129 4.40 3.64 -12.28
C VAL A 129 3.40 4.78 -12.37
N LEU A 130 3.49 5.81 -11.54
CA LEU A 130 2.53 6.92 -11.51
C LEU A 130 2.42 7.67 -12.83
N THR A 131 3.52 7.74 -13.59
CA THR A 131 3.56 8.41 -14.90
C THR A 131 3.24 7.49 -16.07
N GLY A 132 3.03 6.19 -15.82
CA GLY A 132 2.80 5.21 -16.87
C GLY A 132 4.04 4.83 -17.67
N LYS A 133 5.24 5.20 -17.22
CA LYS A 133 6.50 4.75 -17.80
C LYS A 133 6.73 3.24 -17.54
N ALA A 134 6.21 2.75 -16.41
CA ALA A 134 6.15 1.33 -16.09
C ALA A 134 4.70 0.93 -15.79
N ASN A 135 4.29 -0.25 -16.24
CA ASN A 135 3.01 -0.84 -15.88
C ASN A 135 3.12 -1.50 -14.50
N PRO A 136 2.18 -1.23 -13.56
CA PRO A 136 2.14 -1.97 -12.31
C PRO A 136 1.76 -3.43 -12.61
N SER A 137 2.67 -4.35 -12.29
CA SER A 137 2.50 -5.80 -12.50
C SER A 137 2.65 -6.60 -11.20
N GLY A 138 2.92 -5.91 -10.09
CA GLY A 138 2.99 -6.50 -8.76
C GLY A 138 1.62 -6.88 -8.23
N ARG A 139 1.54 -7.99 -7.50
CA ARG A 139 0.35 -8.46 -6.80
C ARG A 139 0.60 -8.47 -5.30
N LEU A 140 -0.44 -8.26 -4.51
CA LEU A 140 -0.32 -8.35 -3.06
C LEU A 140 0.13 -9.76 -2.64
N SER A 141 1.21 -9.81 -1.87
CA SER A 141 1.79 -11.05 -1.34
C SER A 141 1.09 -11.55 -0.06
N GLU A 142 0.09 -10.81 0.40
CA GLU A 142 -0.70 -11.12 1.58
C GLU A 142 -2.15 -10.61 1.44
N THR A 143 -3.04 -11.16 2.25
CA THR A 143 -4.42 -10.67 2.35
C THR A 143 -4.48 -9.46 3.28
N TYR A 144 -5.18 -8.41 2.86
CA TYR A 144 -5.45 -7.22 3.67
C TYR A 144 -6.82 -7.39 4.35
N PRO A 145 -6.88 -7.66 5.65
CA PRO A 145 -8.14 -7.73 6.37
C PRO A 145 -8.76 -6.34 6.48
N VAL A 146 -10.07 -6.29 6.75
CA VAL A 146 -10.75 -5.01 7.01
C VAL A 146 -10.32 -4.44 8.36
N ARG A 147 -10.14 -5.31 9.37
CA ARG A 147 -9.75 -4.95 10.74
C ARG A 147 -8.76 -5.96 11.30
N TYR A 148 -7.98 -5.53 12.27
CA TYR A 148 -7.04 -6.39 12.99
C TYR A 148 -7.74 -7.59 13.65
N GLU A 149 -8.94 -7.36 14.22
CA GLU A 149 -9.74 -8.39 14.86
C GLU A 149 -10.19 -9.52 13.92
N ASP A 150 -10.16 -9.27 12.61
CA ASP A 150 -10.52 -10.25 11.58
C ASP A 150 -9.36 -11.20 11.24
N THR A 151 -8.17 -11.01 11.83
CA THR A 151 -7.01 -11.88 11.59
C THR A 151 -7.11 -13.17 12.40
N PRO A 152 -6.63 -14.32 11.86
CA PRO A 152 -6.71 -15.59 12.58
C PRO A 152 -5.89 -15.62 13.89
N ALA A 153 -4.81 -14.81 13.94
CA ALA A 153 -3.92 -14.74 15.10
C ALA A 153 -4.38 -13.77 16.19
N PHE A 154 -5.39 -12.92 15.94
CA PHE A 154 -5.77 -11.80 16.82
C PHE A 154 -5.88 -12.17 18.30
N LYS A 155 -6.45 -13.35 18.61
CA LYS A 155 -6.66 -13.78 20.01
C LYS A 155 -5.43 -14.43 20.65
N TYR A 156 -4.39 -14.70 19.88
CA TYR A 156 -3.24 -15.54 20.29
C TYR A 156 -1.90 -14.84 20.09
N PHE A 157 -1.89 -13.66 19.49
CA PHE A 157 -0.70 -12.85 19.26
C PHE A 157 -0.88 -11.45 19.92
N PRO A 158 0.15 -10.94 20.62
CA PRO A 158 1.35 -11.67 21.06
C PRO A 158 0.99 -12.68 22.16
N SER A 159 1.83 -13.71 22.33
CA SER A 159 1.61 -14.68 23.41
C SER A 159 1.81 -14.01 24.76
N THR A 160 0.92 -14.29 25.70
CA THR A 160 1.00 -13.83 27.09
C THR A 160 1.66 -14.85 28.02
N GLU A 161 1.93 -16.05 27.54
CA GLU A 161 2.48 -17.18 28.27
C GLU A 161 3.84 -17.62 27.75
N ARG A 162 4.44 -18.63 28.40
CA ARG A 162 5.73 -19.22 27.99
C ARG A 162 5.68 -19.89 26.63
N ASN A 163 4.51 -20.39 26.24
CA ASN A 163 4.31 -21.11 24.99
C ASN A 163 3.49 -20.25 24.01
N SER A 164 3.97 -20.10 22.79
CA SER A 164 3.20 -19.54 21.69
C SER A 164 2.38 -20.64 21.03
N GLU A 165 1.09 -20.41 20.85
CA GLU A 165 0.17 -21.37 20.25
C GLU A 165 -0.24 -20.88 18.85
N TYR A 166 0.11 -21.66 17.83
CA TYR A 166 -0.27 -21.43 16.42
C TYR A 166 -1.57 -22.16 16.11
N ARG A 167 -2.68 -21.68 16.68
CA ARG A 167 -3.99 -22.38 16.62
C ARG A 167 -4.63 -22.34 15.25
N GLU A 168 -4.21 -21.42 14.39
CA GLU A 168 -4.64 -21.34 13.00
C GLU A 168 -4.16 -22.54 12.15
N SER A 169 -3.11 -23.25 12.58
CA SER A 169 -2.55 -24.41 11.88
C SER A 169 -2.26 -24.09 10.40
N LEU A 170 -2.90 -24.81 9.46
CA LEU A 170 -2.76 -24.58 8.02
C LEU A 170 -3.59 -23.38 7.49
N PHE A 171 -4.52 -22.88 8.31
CA PHE A 171 -5.42 -21.78 7.92
C PHE A 171 -4.80 -20.43 8.20
N VAL A 172 -3.69 -20.12 7.53
CA VAL A 172 -3.00 -18.84 7.58
C VAL A 172 -3.26 -18.04 6.28
N GLY A 173 -3.27 -16.73 6.37
CA GLY A 173 -3.47 -15.83 5.25
C GLY A 173 -4.76 -16.15 4.47
N TYR A 174 -4.69 -16.17 3.14
CA TYR A 174 -5.85 -16.37 2.27
C TYR A 174 -6.61 -17.69 2.55
N ARG A 175 -5.92 -18.76 3.00
CA ARG A 175 -6.58 -20.03 3.33
C ARG A 175 -7.60 -19.86 4.47
N TYR A 176 -7.27 -19.03 5.45
CA TYR A 176 -8.22 -18.71 6.51
C TYR A 176 -9.40 -17.91 5.99
N TYR A 177 -9.14 -16.80 5.32
CA TYR A 177 -10.19 -15.88 4.87
C TYR A 177 -11.14 -16.54 3.88
N ASP A 178 -10.61 -17.35 2.94
CA ASP A 178 -11.43 -18.06 1.95
C ASP A 178 -12.26 -19.17 2.58
N THR A 179 -11.72 -19.91 3.54
CA THR A 179 -12.42 -21.00 4.21
C THR A 179 -13.49 -20.48 5.17
N SER A 180 -13.15 -19.49 5.98
CA SER A 180 -14.04 -18.92 7.01
C SER A 180 -14.98 -17.85 6.45
N LYS A 181 -14.86 -17.50 5.15
CA LYS A 181 -15.66 -16.47 4.46
C LYS A 181 -15.61 -15.10 5.16
N VAL A 182 -14.50 -14.78 5.77
CA VAL A 182 -14.27 -13.47 6.40
C VAL A 182 -14.03 -12.44 5.31
N ARG A 183 -14.73 -11.31 5.41
CA ARG A 183 -14.57 -10.19 4.46
C ARG A 183 -13.18 -9.60 4.57
N VAL A 184 -12.55 -9.36 3.44
CA VAL A 184 -11.23 -8.71 3.34
C VAL A 184 -11.32 -7.40 2.57
N GLN A 185 -10.38 -6.50 2.81
CA GLN A 185 -10.24 -5.26 2.06
C GLN A 185 -9.68 -5.54 0.66
N TYR A 186 -8.58 -6.32 0.61
CA TYR A 186 -8.00 -6.83 -0.63
C TYR A 186 -7.54 -8.27 -0.43
N PRO A 187 -7.86 -9.18 -1.34
CA PRO A 187 -7.39 -10.57 -1.24
C PRO A 187 -5.92 -10.70 -1.60
N PHE A 188 -5.29 -11.78 -1.16
CA PHE A 188 -3.99 -12.22 -1.66
C PHE A 188 -4.02 -12.27 -3.20
N GLY A 189 -2.95 -11.80 -3.84
CA GLY A 189 -2.84 -11.76 -5.29
C GLY A 189 -3.58 -10.59 -5.96
N TYR A 190 -4.23 -9.71 -5.19
CA TYR A 190 -4.89 -8.54 -5.76
C TYR A 190 -3.87 -7.56 -6.34
N GLY A 191 -4.23 -6.95 -7.47
CA GLY A 191 -3.50 -5.86 -8.09
C GLY A 191 -4.20 -5.42 -9.37
N LEU A 192 -4.03 -4.14 -9.71
CA LEU A 192 -4.52 -3.57 -10.96
C LEU A 192 -3.37 -3.38 -11.94
N SER A 193 -3.68 -3.36 -13.22
CA SER A 193 -2.74 -3.14 -14.31
C SER A 193 -3.25 -2.03 -15.23
N TYR A 194 -2.35 -1.36 -15.93
CA TYR A 194 -2.70 -0.41 -17.00
C TYR A 194 -3.02 -1.11 -18.32
N THR A 195 -2.86 -2.42 -18.37
CA THR A 195 -3.27 -3.27 -19.49
C THR A 195 -4.28 -4.33 -19.03
N SER A 196 -4.76 -5.15 -19.94
CA SER A 196 -5.71 -6.22 -19.66
C SER A 196 -5.19 -7.55 -20.20
N PHE A 197 -5.49 -8.62 -19.48
CA PHE A 197 -5.11 -9.98 -19.85
C PHE A 197 -6.34 -10.86 -19.99
N GLU A 198 -6.29 -11.78 -20.95
CA GLU A 198 -7.30 -12.80 -21.18
C GLU A 198 -6.67 -14.18 -21.03
N TYR A 199 -7.36 -15.06 -20.31
CA TYR A 199 -7.00 -16.46 -20.13
C TYR A 199 -7.90 -17.32 -21.00
N SER A 200 -7.32 -18.15 -21.88
CA SER A 200 -8.06 -19.07 -22.74
C SER A 200 -7.42 -20.46 -22.80
N ASP A 201 -8.13 -21.39 -23.41
CA ASP A 201 -7.65 -22.75 -23.71
C ASP A 201 -7.14 -23.54 -22.49
N LEU A 202 -7.80 -23.37 -21.33
CA LEU A 202 -7.43 -24.07 -20.10
C LEU A 202 -7.49 -25.57 -20.30
N ARG A 203 -6.37 -26.25 -20.02
CA ARG A 203 -6.23 -27.71 -20.01
C ARG A 203 -5.64 -28.16 -18.68
N VAL A 204 -6.31 -29.11 -18.06
CA VAL A 204 -5.81 -29.76 -16.85
C VAL A 204 -5.31 -31.17 -17.23
N THR A 205 -4.05 -31.44 -16.97
CA THR A 205 -3.40 -32.73 -17.25
C THR A 205 -2.95 -33.38 -15.94
N ALA A 206 -2.46 -34.62 -16.02
CA ALA A 206 -1.88 -35.28 -14.84
C ALA A 206 -0.62 -34.57 -14.29
N ASP A 207 0.09 -33.85 -15.17
CA ASP A 207 1.37 -33.21 -14.87
C ASP A 207 1.24 -31.72 -14.54
N GLY A 208 0.06 -31.11 -14.76
CA GLY A 208 -0.12 -29.70 -14.48
C GLY A 208 -1.32 -29.05 -15.17
N VAL A 209 -1.24 -27.75 -15.29
CA VAL A 209 -2.23 -26.89 -15.92
C VAL A 209 -1.58 -26.08 -17.02
N GLU A 210 -2.17 -26.08 -18.19
CA GLU A 210 -1.77 -25.30 -19.37
C GLU A 210 -2.88 -24.31 -19.74
N PHE A 211 -2.53 -23.12 -20.15
CA PHE A 211 -3.47 -22.13 -20.68
C PHE A 211 -2.74 -21.15 -21.58
N VAL A 212 -3.49 -20.42 -22.40
CA VAL A 212 -2.99 -19.29 -23.17
C VAL A 212 -3.29 -18.01 -22.42
N LEU A 213 -2.24 -17.19 -22.22
CA LEU A 213 -2.35 -15.84 -21.66
C LEU A 213 -2.11 -14.83 -22.77
N THR A 214 -3.08 -13.98 -23.02
CA THR A 214 -3.01 -12.93 -24.04
C THR A 214 -3.11 -11.55 -23.41
N ASN A 215 -2.15 -10.66 -23.69
CA ASN A 215 -2.29 -9.24 -23.37
C ASN A 215 -3.24 -8.60 -24.40
N THR A 216 -4.41 -8.19 -23.97
CA THR A 216 -5.46 -7.60 -24.81
C THR A 216 -5.50 -6.07 -24.73
N GLY A 217 -4.66 -5.47 -23.88
CA GLY A 217 -4.57 -4.02 -23.73
C GLY A 217 -3.52 -3.38 -24.63
N LYS A 218 -3.15 -2.15 -24.30
CA LYS A 218 -2.25 -1.32 -25.14
C LYS A 218 -0.86 -1.12 -24.54
N MET A 219 -0.62 -1.61 -23.35
CA MET A 219 0.63 -1.43 -22.63
C MET A 219 1.26 -2.79 -22.33
N ASP A 220 2.57 -2.89 -22.43
CA ASP A 220 3.31 -4.08 -22.01
C ASP A 220 3.11 -4.31 -20.50
N GLY A 221 3.04 -5.56 -20.09
CA GLY A 221 2.85 -5.91 -18.69
C GLY A 221 3.10 -7.39 -18.43
N ALA A 222 3.14 -7.74 -17.15
CA ALA A 222 3.21 -9.11 -16.66
C ALA A 222 2.00 -9.43 -15.78
N GLU A 223 1.57 -10.70 -15.82
CA GLU A 223 0.45 -11.25 -15.06
C GLU A 223 0.90 -12.43 -14.18
#